data_91872db4bd69266e33c4c206b00fb960
#
_entry.id   91872db4bd69266e33c4c206b00fb960
#
_cell.length_a   1.000
_cell.length_b   1.000
_cell.length_c   1.000
_cell.angle_alpha   90.00
_cell.angle_beta   90.00
_cell.angle_gamma   90.00
#
_symmetry.space_group_name_H-M   'P 1'
#
loop_
_entity.id
_entity.type
_entity.pdbx_description
1 polymer ?
#
loop_
_entity_poly.entity_id
_entity_poly.type
_entity_poly.pdbx_seq_one_letter_code
_entity_poly.pdbx_strand_id
1 'polypeptide(L)'
;MDIEQYMSKRVDDQIEWYDNKSAYCQKMYKILQITEIILAALIPLLSAYSENCAIAIVVGLFGSAIAITESISKLNKYHENWIEYRTTCELLRYQKYLYETHSSPYNQEEETIENLFVRNIENIISSENNKWKLTNLEEKAKDSNDQ
;
A
#
# COMPACT_ATOMS: atom_id res chain seq x y z
N MET A 1 23.25 -19.98 -8.09
CA MET A 1 21.80 -20.17 -8.07
C MET A 1 21.36 -20.05 -9.51
N ASP A 2 20.70 -21.06 -10.00
CA ASP A 2 20.19 -21.07 -11.37
C ASP A 2 19.08 -20.03 -11.52
N ILE A 3 18.90 -19.46 -12.72
CA ILE A 3 17.92 -18.39 -12.97
C ILE A 3 16.49 -18.85 -12.69
N GLU A 4 16.17 -20.13 -12.96
CA GLU A 4 14.86 -20.71 -12.64
C GLU A 4 14.60 -20.75 -11.13
N GLN A 5 15.62 -21.07 -10.32
CA GLN A 5 15.52 -21.03 -8.87
C GLN A 5 15.42 -19.58 -8.34
N TYR A 6 16.09 -18.64 -8.97
CA TYR A 6 15.96 -17.23 -8.63
C TYR A 6 14.54 -16.74 -8.93
N MET A 7 14.01 -17.10 -10.10
CA MET A 7 12.66 -16.71 -10.50
C MET A 7 11.60 -17.25 -9.53
N SER A 8 11.64 -18.55 -9.23
CA SER A 8 10.64 -19.18 -8.35
C SER A 8 10.77 -18.80 -6.89
N LYS A 9 11.99 -18.71 -6.34
CA LYS A 9 12.22 -18.47 -4.90
C LYS A 9 12.38 -17.01 -4.52
N ARG A 10 12.69 -16.13 -5.48
CA ARG A 10 12.90 -14.72 -5.18
C ARG A 10 11.85 -13.84 -5.84
N VAL A 11 11.68 -13.98 -7.17
CA VAL A 11 10.77 -13.10 -7.92
C VAL A 11 9.32 -13.41 -7.60
N ASP A 12 8.93 -14.68 -7.68
CA ASP A 12 7.53 -15.10 -7.43
C ASP A 12 7.13 -14.89 -5.97
N ASP A 13 8.01 -15.20 -5.01
CA ASP A 13 7.77 -14.93 -3.59
C ASP A 13 7.60 -13.43 -3.32
N GLN A 14 8.39 -12.56 -3.96
CA GLN A 14 8.24 -11.11 -3.82
C GLN A 14 6.94 -10.61 -4.46
N ILE A 15 6.59 -11.08 -5.65
CA ILE A 15 5.33 -10.74 -6.32
C ILE A 15 4.14 -11.11 -5.43
N GLU A 16 4.13 -12.33 -4.88
CA GLU A 16 3.06 -12.79 -3.98
C GLU A 16 3.00 -11.96 -2.70
N TRP A 17 4.15 -11.65 -2.11
CA TRP A 17 4.23 -10.81 -0.92
C TRP A 17 3.64 -9.41 -1.16
N TYR A 18 4.05 -8.73 -2.26
CA TYR A 18 3.53 -7.40 -2.60
C TYR A 18 2.03 -7.43 -2.96
N ASP A 19 1.58 -8.46 -3.67
CA ASP A 19 0.16 -8.63 -4.01
C ASP A 19 -0.71 -8.79 -2.75
N ASN A 20 -0.29 -9.65 -1.82
CA ASN A 20 -0.96 -9.88 -0.54
C ASN A 20 -0.98 -8.60 0.33
N LYS A 21 0.14 -7.88 0.42
CA LYS A 21 0.22 -6.62 1.16
C LYS A 21 -0.65 -5.53 0.55
N SER A 22 -0.64 -5.40 -0.76
CA SER A 22 -1.50 -4.49 -1.52
C SER A 22 -2.98 -4.79 -1.26
N ALA A 23 -3.40 -6.05 -1.38
CA ALA A 23 -4.78 -6.48 -1.14
C ALA A 23 -5.23 -6.20 0.31
N TYR A 24 -4.36 -6.43 1.29
CA TYR A 24 -4.63 -6.12 2.70
C TYR A 24 -4.83 -4.62 2.92
N CYS A 25 -3.91 -3.79 2.44
CA CYS A 25 -4.02 -2.33 2.59
C CYS A 25 -5.27 -1.77 1.88
N GLN A 26 -5.58 -2.27 0.68
CA GLN A 26 -6.80 -1.90 -0.05
C GLN A 26 -8.06 -2.25 0.73
N LYS A 27 -8.12 -3.46 1.30
CA LYS A 27 -9.27 -3.91 2.09
C LYS A 27 -9.46 -3.04 3.33
N MET A 28 -8.38 -2.78 4.07
CA MET A 28 -8.45 -1.95 5.28
C MET A 28 -8.88 -0.52 4.95
N TYR A 29 -8.29 0.10 3.93
CA TYR A 29 -8.69 1.42 3.46
C TYR A 29 -10.18 1.49 3.11
N LYS A 30 -10.67 0.53 2.31
CA LYS A 30 -12.08 0.49 1.90
C LYS A 30 -13.04 0.32 3.09
N ILE A 31 -12.71 -0.56 4.05
CA ILE A 31 -13.55 -0.77 5.24
C ILE A 31 -13.65 0.51 6.07
N LEU A 32 -12.52 1.17 6.37
CA LEU A 32 -12.50 2.41 7.14
C LEU A 32 -13.29 3.50 6.43
N GLN A 33 -13.06 3.70 5.14
CA GLN A 33 -13.72 4.72 4.33
C GLN A 33 -15.24 4.51 4.23
N ILE A 34 -15.69 3.26 4.03
CA ILE A 34 -17.13 2.94 4.00
C ILE A 34 -17.76 3.18 5.37
N THR A 35 -17.07 2.82 6.45
CA THR A 35 -17.57 3.06 7.82
C THR A 35 -17.75 4.55 8.08
N GLU A 36 -16.80 5.39 7.70
CA GLU A 36 -16.89 6.84 7.82
C GLU A 36 -18.04 7.43 7.04
N ILE A 37 -18.24 7.00 5.79
CA ILE A 37 -19.33 7.45 4.94
C ILE A 37 -20.69 7.10 5.56
N ILE A 38 -20.85 5.88 6.07
CA ILE A 38 -22.10 5.44 6.70
C ILE A 38 -22.38 6.26 7.96
N LEU A 39 -21.40 6.42 8.84
CA LEU A 39 -21.56 7.20 10.07
C LEU A 39 -21.88 8.68 9.77
N ALA A 40 -21.16 9.27 8.81
CA ALA A 40 -21.40 10.64 8.38
C ALA A 40 -22.79 10.85 7.80
N ALA A 41 -23.31 9.88 7.03
CA ALA A 41 -24.67 9.95 6.48
C ALA A 41 -25.77 9.81 7.54
N LEU A 42 -25.52 9.08 8.63
CA LEU A 42 -26.48 8.90 9.71
C LEU A 42 -26.60 10.13 10.62
N ILE A 43 -25.53 10.92 10.77
CA ILE A 43 -25.51 12.11 11.63
C ILE A 43 -26.66 13.10 11.31
N PRO A 44 -26.83 13.59 10.07
CA PRO A 44 -27.90 14.54 9.76
C PRO A 44 -29.30 13.94 9.94
N LEU A 45 -29.48 12.64 9.68
CA LEU A 45 -30.78 11.96 9.88
C LEU A 45 -31.14 11.90 11.37
N LEU A 46 -30.18 11.59 12.24
CA LEU A 46 -30.40 11.54 13.69
C LEU A 46 -30.53 12.94 14.30
N SER A 47 -29.84 13.93 13.76
CA SER A 47 -29.86 15.32 14.24
C SER A 47 -31.27 15.95 14.09
N ALA A 48 -32.10 15.47 13.16
CA ALA A 48 -33.49 15.89 13.03
C ALA A 48 -34.35 15.58 14.26
N TYR A 49 -33.90 14.62 15.10
CA TYR A 49 -34.56 14.19 16.34
C TYR A 49 -33.81 14.59 17.60
N SER A 50 -32.99 15.63 17.52
CA SER A 50 -32.00 16.04 18.56
C SER A 50 -32.64 16.58 19.87
N GLU A 51 -33.94 16.77 19.94
CA GLU A 51 -34.64 17.10 21.21
C GLU A 51 -34.48 16.01 22.28
N ASN A 52 -34.12 14.79 21.87
CA ASN A 52 -33.86 13.69 22.78
C ASN A 52 -32.36 13.62 23.14
N CYS A 53 -32.04 13.76 24.42
CA CYS A 53 -30.68 13.74 24.95
C CYS A 53 -29.94 12.43 24.56
N ALA A 54 -30.61 11.28 24.48
CA ALA A 54 -29.98 10.03 24.05
C ALA A 54 -29.51 10.09 22.59
N ILE A 55 -30.26 10.72 21.70
CA ILE A 55 -29.89 10.89 20.29
C ILE A 55 -28.71 11.83 20.17
N ALA A 56 -28.63 12.89 20.94
CA ALA A 56 -27.50 13.82 20.96
C ALA A 56 -26.20 13.08 21.36
N ILE A 57 -26.26 12.18 22.34
CA ILE A 57 -25.11 11.35 22.74
C ILE A 57 -24.68 10.41 21.59
N VAL A 58 -25.62 9.75 20.91
CA VAL A 58 -25.32 8.86 19.78
C VAL A 58 -24.65 9.62 18.63
N VAL A 59 -25.13 10.81 18.30
CA VAL A 59 -24.50 11.69 17.29
C VAL A 59 -23.08 12.06 17.68
N GLY A 60 -22.84 12.39 18.95
CA GLY A 60 -21.51 12.67 19.47
C GLY A 60 -20.56 11.45 19.38
N LEU A 61 -21.06 10.25 19.68
CA LEU A 61 -20.30 9.01 19.53
C LEU A 61 -19.95 8.72 18.06
N PHE A 62 -20.86 8.98 17.11
CA PHE A 62 -20.57 8.82 15.68
C PHE A 62 -19.50 9.79 15.22
N GLY A 63 -19.56 11.06 15.62
CA GLY A 63 -18.51 12.03 15.32
C GLY A 63 -17.15 11.62 15.87
N SER A 64 -17.11 11.11 17.10
CA SER A 64 -15.87 10.59 17.70
C SER A 64 -15.35 9.36 16.96
N ALA A 65 -16.21 8.43 16.55
CA ALA A 65 -15.83 7.26 15.79
C ALA A 65 -15.24 7.63 14.42
N ILE A 66 -15.81 8.61 13.71
CA ILE A 66 -15.26 9.14 12.45
C ILE A 66 -13.85 9.69 12.68
N ALA A 67 -13.64 10.51 13.70
CA ALA A 67 -12.33 11.09 14.00
C ALA A 67 -11.27 10.01 14.31
N ILE A 68 -11.66 8.94 15.01
CA ILE A 68 -10.78 7.81 15.32
C ILE A 68 -10.43 7.02 14.06
N THR A 69 -11.42 6.66 13.23
CA THR A 69 -11.20 5.88 12.00
C THR A 69 -10.32 6.65 11.01
N GLU A 70 -10.55 7.93 10.82
CA GLU A 70 -9.71 8.80 9.98
C GLU A 70 -8.28 8.87 10.52
N SER A 71 -8.11 9.03 11.84
CA SER A 71 -6.79 9.06 12.46
C SER A 71 -6.03 7.74 12.26
N ILE A 72 -6.70 6.60 12.43
CA ILE A 72 -6.11 5.27 12.18
C ILE A 72 -5.72 5.11 10.71
N SER A 73 -6.59 5.54 9.78
CA SER A 73 -6.33 5.47 8.34
C SER A 73 -5.09 6.27 7.94
N LYS A 74 -4.96 7.48 8.44
CA LYS A 74 -3.80 8.37 8.20
C LYS A 74 -2.52 7.84 8.85
N LEU A 75 -2.60 7.37 10.09
CA LEU A 75 -1.44 6.85 10.80
C LEU A 75 -0.83 5.62 10.10
N ASN A 76 -1.67 4.73 9.59
CA ASN A 76 -1.23 3.51 8.90
C ASN A 76 -0.98 3.71 7.40
N LYS A 77 -1.33 4.85 6.81
CA LYS A 77 -1.14 5.18 5.39
C LYS A 77 -1.65 4.08 4.45
N TYR A 78 -2.81 3.48 4.77
CA TYR A 78 -3.33 2.34 4.01
C TYR A 78 -3.52 2.63 2.54
N HIS A 79 -3.94 3.84 2.17
CA HIS A 79 -4.15 4.24 0.78
C HIS A 79 -2.83 4.33 0.00
N GLU A 80 -1.85 5.02 0.57
CA GLU A 80 -0.52 5.20 -0.03
C GLU A 80 0.20 3.86 -0.17
N ASN A 81 0.22 3.07 0.90
CA ASN A 81 0.84 1.75 0.92
C ASN A 81 0.19 0.78 -0.09
N TRP A 82 -1.14 0.83 -0.24
CA TRP A 82 -1.82 0.04 -1.26
C TRP A 82 -1.33 0.36 -2.66
N ILE A 83 -1.26 1.64 -3.02
CA ILE A 83 -0.81 2.08 -4.35
C ILE A 83 0.66 1.69 -4.57
N GLU A 84 1.52 1.91 -3.58
CA GLU A 84 2.94 1.62 -3.68
C GLU A 84 3.22 0.12 -3.85
N TYR A 85 2.65 -0.74 -3.00
CA TYR A 85 2.78 -2.19 -3.12
C TYR A 85 2.19 -2.71 -4.44
N ARG A 86 1.07 -2.18 -4.89
CA ARG A 86 0.48 -2.55 -6.17
C ARG A 86 1.39 -2.19 -7.34
N THR A 87 1.94 -0.99 -7.33
CA THR A 87 2.85 -0.52 -8.38
C THR A 87 4.11 -1.39 -8.44
N THR A 88 4.72 -1.69 -7.29
CA THR A 88 5.90 -2.55 -7.22
C THR A 88 5.59 -3.97 -7.71
N CYS A 89 4.46 -4.54 -7.31
CA CYS A 89 4.01 -5.85 -7.79
C CYS A 89 3.87 -5.89 -9.32
N GLU A 90 3.22 -4.89 -9.92
CA GLU A 90 3.04 -4.81 -11.37
C GLU A 90 4.37 -4.58 -12.11
N LEU A 91 5.29 -3.81 -11.55
CA LEU A 91 6.64 -3.64 -12.13
C LEU A 91 7.42 -4.95 -12.13
N LEU A 92 7.36 -5.74 -11.05
CA LEU A 92 8.01 -7.04 -10.98
C LEU A 92 7.39 -8.01 -11.99
N ARG A 93 6.07 -8.07 -12.09
CA ARG A 93 5.35 -8.87 -13.10
C ARG A 93 5.73 -8.45 -14.53
N TYR A 94 5.78 -7.16 -14.79
CA TYR A 94 6.17 -6.62 -16.09
C TYR A 94 7.59 -7.06 -16.49
N GLN A 95 8.57 -6.95 -15.60
CA GLN A 95 9.94 -7.39 -15.87
C GLN A 95 9.99 -8.92 -16.11
N LYS A 96 9.25 -9.70 -15.32
CA LYS A 96 9.16 -11.15 -15.51
C LYS A 96 8.61 -11.50 -16.89
N TYR A 97 7.51 -10.88 -17.33
CA TYR A 97 6.93 -11.15 -18.66
C TYR A 97 7.86 -10.74 -19.81
N LEU A 98 8.57 -9.60 -19.68
CA LEU A 98 9.56 -9.21 -20.69
C LEU A 98 10.68 -10.23 -20.80
N TYR A 99 11.15 -10.77 -19.69
CA TYR A 99 12.17 -11.79 -19.66
C TYR A 99 11.67 -13.12 -20.30
N GLU A 100 10.52 -13.62 -19.88
CA GLU A 100 9.91 -14.86 -20.39
C GLU A 100 9.59 -14.80 -21.90
N THR A 101 9.25 -13.62 -22.39
CA THR A 101 8.92 -13.41 -23.83
C THR A 101 10.11 -12.98 -24.67
N HIS A 102 11.32 -12.92 -24.11
CA HIS A 102 12.54 -12.42 -24.77
C HIS A 102 12.34 -11.06 -25.45
N SER A 103 11.52 -10.21 -24.84
CA SER A 103 11.26 -8.85 -25.33
C SER A 103 12.34 -7.86 -24.85
N SER A 104 12.49 -6.73 -25.57
CA SER A 104 13.46 -5.70 -25.14
C SER A 104 13.19 -5.27 -23.68
N PRO A 105 14.20 -5.18 -22.82
CA PRO A 105 15.67 -5.21 -23.08
C PRO A 105 16.30 -6.63 -23.03
N TYR A 106 15.53 -7.70 -22.94
CA TYR A 106 15.97 -9.08 -22.78
C TYR A 106 16.02 -9.87 -24.11
N ASN A 107 16.43 -9.22 -25.18
CA ASN A 107 16.53 -9.78 -26.53
C ASN A 107 17.97 -9.93 -27.05
N GLN A 108 18.94 -10.00 -26.13
CA GLN A 108 20.39 -10.13 -26.42
C GLN A 108 20.90 -11.54 -26.13
N GLU A 109 22.23 -11.70 -26.00
CA GLU A 109 22.85 -13.01 -25.66
C GLU A 109 22.52 -13.44 -24.22
N GLU A 110 22.28 -14.74 -24.01
CA GLU A 110 21.69 -15.34 -22.81
C GLU A 110 22.38 -14.93 -21.49
N GLU A 111 23.70 -14.99 -21.39
CA GLU A 111 24.45 -14.67 -20.17
C GLU A 111 24.31 -13.18 -19.75
N THR A 112 24.17 -12.30 -20.73
CA THR A 112 23.94 -10.86 -20.49
C THR A 112 22.52 -10.57 -20.04
N ILE A 113 21.55 -11.35 -20.53
CA ILE A 113 20.11 -11.22 -20.23
C ILE A 113 19.81 -11.58 -18.78
N GLU A 114 20.33 -12.69 -18.27
CA GLU A 114 20.12 -13.12 -16.89
C GLU A 114 20.65 -12.09 -15.88
N ASN A 115 21.89 -11.61 -16.09
CA ASN A 115 22.47 -10.57 -15.26
C ASN A 115 21.68 -9.27 -15.29
N LEU A 116 21.17 -8.88 -16.45
CA LEU A 116 20.34 -7.70 -16.61
C LEU A 116 18.99 -7.87 -15.90
N PHE A 117 18.36 -9.04 -16.00
CA PHE A 117 17.10 -9.36 -15.35
C PHE A 117 17.23 -9.28 -13.82
N VAL A 118 18.20 -10.00 -13.25
CA VAL A 118 18.47 -9.96 -11.80
C VAL A 118 18.71 -8.53 -11.33
N ARG A 119 19.53 -7.77 -12.03
CA ARG A 119 19.79 -6.36 -11.68
C ARG A 119 18.54 -5.50 -11.71
N ASN A 120 17.67 -5.66 -12.70
CA ASN A 120 16.44 -4.88 -12.81
C ASN A 120 15.45 -5.24 -11.69
N ILE A 121 15.29 -6.52 -11.37
CA ILE A 121 14.46 -6.98 -10.25
C ILE A 121 14.97 -6.43 -8.92
N GLU A 122 16.27 -6.60 -8.61
CA GLU A 122 16.83 -6.12 -7.36
C GLU A 122 16.81 -4.58 -7.25
N ASN A 123 16.92 -3.86 -8.36
CA ASN A 123 16.76 -2.40 -8.37
C ASN A 123 15.32 -1.99 -8.00
N ILE A 124 14.29 -2.68 -8.49
CA ILE A 124 12.90 -2.40 -8.13
C ILE A 124 12.70 -2.62 -6.63
N ILE A 125 13.11 -3.78 -6.10
CA ILE A 125 12.97 -4.12 -4.68
C ILE A 125 13.74 -3.16 -3.79
N SER A 126 14.98 -2.81 -4.18
CA SER A 126 15.84 -1.89 -3.43
C SER A 126 15.32 -0.44 -3.44
N SER A 127 14.75 0.01 -4.55
CA SER A 127 14.20 1.37 -4.66
C SER A 127 13.01 1.59 -3.74
N GLU A 128 12.15 0.59 -3.60
CA GLU A 128 11.02 0.61 -2.66
C GLU A 128 11.52 0.68 -1.21
N ASN A 129 12.45 -0.19 -0.83
CA ASN A 129 13.05 -0.18 0.51
C ASN A 129 13.74 1.14 0.86
N ASN A 130 14.36 1.81 -0.11
CA ASN A 130 15.02 3.10 0.10
C ASN A 130 14.00 4.25 0.25
N LYS A 131 12.92 4.24 -0.51
CA LYS A 131 11.82 5.21 -0.33
C LYS A 131 11.24 5.12 1.07
N TRP A 132 10.96 3.90 1.53
CA TRP A 132 10.45 3.68 2.89
C TRP A 132 11.37 4.25 3.97
N LYS A 133 12.69 4.06 3.84
CA LYS A 133 13.68 4.64 4.78
C LYS A 133 13.68 6.15 4.75
N LEU A 134 13.63 6.78 3.57
CA LEU A 134 13.61 8.24 3.43
C LEU A 134 12.35 8.84 4.04
N THR A 135 11.18 8.26 3.77
CA THR A 135 9.90 8.73 4.33
C THR A 135 9.91 8.68 5.86
N ASN A 136 10.41 7.60 6.46
CA ASN A 136 10.51 7.48 7.92
C ASN A 136 11.53 8.45 8.54
N LEU A 137 12.59 8.81 7.82
CA LEU A 137 13.57 9.80 8.29
C LEU A 137 12.98 11.24 8.24
N GLU A 138 12.22 11.56 7.21
CA GLU A 138 11.54 12.85 7.08
C GLU A 138 10.46 13.04 8.16
N GLU A 139 9.71 11.99 8.49
CA GLU A 139 8.73 12.02 9.58
C GLU A 139 9.40 12.27 10.94
N LYS A 140 10.48 11.53 11.24
CA LYS A 140 11.23 11.75 12.48
C LYS A 140 11.84 13.15 12.58
N ALA A 141 12.27 13.72 11.46
CA ALA A 141 12.81 15.07 11.42
C ALA A 141 11.71 16.14 11.64
N LYS A 142 10.49 15.90 11.17
CA LYS A 142 9.35 16.79 11.45
C LYS A 142 8.94 16.75 12.92
N ASP A 143 8.81 15.56 13.50
CA ASP A 143 8.46 15.38 14.91
C ASP A 143 9.51 16.01 15.86
N SER A 144 10.77 16.07 15.45
CA SER A 144 11.84 16.70 16.24
C SER A 144 11.90 18.23 16.13
N ASN A 145 11.28 18.81 15.11
CA ASN A 145 11.21 20.28 14.93
C ASN A 145 9.96 20.90 15.57
N ASP A 146 8.97 20.11 15.93
CA ASP A 146 7.73 20.55 16.58
C ASP A 146 7.77 20.47 18.11
N GLN A 147 8.94 20.11 18.70
CA GLN A 147 9.23 20.14 20.14
C GLN A 147 10.13 21.31 20.52
#